data_b51daf53809c019c1faa265c3a7dd10e
#
_entry.id   b51daf53809c019c1faa265c3a7dd10e
#
_cell.length_a   1.000
_cell.length_b   1.000
_cell.length_c   1.000
_cell.angle_alpha   90.00
_cell.angle_beta   90.00
_cell.angle_gamma   90.00
#
_symmetry.space_group_name_H-M   'P 1'
#
loop_
_entity.id
_entity.type
_entity.pdbx_description
1 polymer ?
#
loop_
_entity_poly.entity_id
_entity_poly.type
_entity_poly.pdbx_seq_one_letter_code
_entity_poly.pdbx_strand_id
1 'polypeptide(L)'
;MESVLVANRGEIAVRIIRACRELGLRSVAVYSEADRRAPHVLMADEAYLLGAAPSSESYLRTDRLLEVARQAGVDAIHPGYGFLSERAPFARAVRSAGLIFIGPAPETIEAMGDKTEARRRMAAAGVPIVPGTTEPLVDAADALRVASDIGYPVLLKASAGGGGKGMRVVESEEECGRAFEAASREALAAFGDGAVYVEKYLGRPRHIEIQLLGDAHGRVLHLGERECSIQRRHQKLVEEAPSAV
;
A
#
# COMPACT_ATOMS: atom_id res chain seq x y z
N MET A 1 -21.90 -14.31 -1.81
CA MET A 1 -21.56 -12.93 -2.17
C MET A 1 -22.19 -12.65 -3.52
N GLU A 2 -23.12 -11.71 -3.57
CA GLU A 2 -23.89 -11.35 -4.77
C GLU A 2 -23.70 -9.88 -5.14
N SER A 3 -23.07 -9.09 -4.25
CA SER A 3 -22.94 -7.64 -4.41
C SER A 3 -21.67 -7.09 -3.79
N VAL A 4 -21.08 -6.09 -4.47
CA VAL A 4 -19.82 -5.47 -4.08
C VAL A 4 -19.92 -3.95 -4.13
N LEU A 5 -19.59 -3.27 -3.02
CA LEU A 5 -19.33 -1.84 -3.01
C LEU A 5 -17.87 -1.59 -3.39
N VAL A 6 -17.65 -0.75 -4.39
CA VAL A 6 -16.32 -0.36 -4.87
C VAL A 6 -15.91 0.93 -4.17
N ALA A 7 -15.11 0.80 -3.09
CA ALA A 7 -14.66 1.93 -2.26
C ALA A 7 -13.46 2.66 -2.89
N ASN A 8 -13.59 3.02 -4.14
CA ASN A 8 -12.54 3.71 -4.91
C ASN A 8 -13.16 4.51 -6.07
N ARG A 9 -12.33 5.13 -6.91
CA ARG A 9 -12.71 5.95 -8.06
C ARG A 9 -11.80 5.66 -9.27
N GLY A 10 -12.09 6.33 -10.38
CA GLY A 10 -11.21 6.33 -11.56
C GLY A 10 -11.11 4.96 -12.23
N GLU A 11 -9.95 4.69 -12.81
CA GLU A 11 -9.74 3.49 -13.63
C GLU A 11 -9.84 2.18 -12.82
N ILE A 12 -9.37 2.17 -11.58
CA ILE A 12 -9.46 0.96 -10.75
C ILE A 12 -10.91 0.62 -10.40
N ALA A 13 -11.75 1.61 -10.13
CA ALA A 13 -13.16 1.37 -9.91
C ALA A 13 -13.85 0.82 -11.18
N VAL A 14 -13.52 1.35 -12.36
CA VAL A 14 -13.98 0.81 -13.65
C VAL A 14 -13.56 -0.65 -13.82
N ARG A 15 -12.30 -0.98 -13.51
CA ARG A 15 -11.79 -2.35 -13.61
C ARG A 15 -12.54 -3.31 -12.70
N ILE A 16 -12.77 -2.92 -11.44
CA ILE A 16 -13.50 -3.74 -10.48
C ILE A 16 -14.96 -3.94 -10.92
N ILE A 17 -15.63 -2.89 -11.37
CA ILE A 17 -17.02 -2.96 -11.87
C ILE A 17 -17.12 -3.90 -13.08
N ARG A 18 -16.16 -3.87 -14.00
CA ARG A 18 -16.08 -4.83 -15.11
C ARG A 18 -15.98 -6.26 -14.61
N ALA A 19 -15.09 -6.53 -13.66
CA ALA A 19 -14.95 -7.86 -13.07
C ALA A 19 -16.24 -8.31 -12.34
N CYS A 20 -16.91 -7.42 -11.62
CA CYS A 20 -18.22 -7.71 -11.02
C CYS A 20 -19.24 -8.14 -12.09
N ARG A 21 -19.32 -7.40 -13.19
CA ARG A 21 -20.22 -7.72 -14.31
C ARG A 21 -19.91 -9.08 -14.94
N GLU A 22 -18.63 -9.38 -15.17
CA GLU A 22 -18.20 -10.67 -15.72
C GLU A 22 -18.53 -11.85 -14.79
N LEU A 23 -18.55 -11.61 -13.49
CA LEU A 23 -18.90 -12.59 -12.46
C LEU A 23 -20.39 -12.63 -12.13
N GLY A 24 -21.22 -11.79 -12.76
CA GLY A 24 -22.66 -11.69 -12.46
C GLY A 24 -22.95 -11.08 -11.08
N LEU A 25 -22.04 -10.27 -10.52
CA LEU A 25 -22.19 -9.59 -9.23
C LEU A 25 -22.73 -8.18 -9.43
N ARG A 26 -23.66 -7.77 -8.58
CA ARG A 26 -24.15 -6.39 -8.50
C ARG A 26 -23.04 -5.46 -7.99
N SER A 27 -22.76 -4.41 -8.74
CA SER A 27 -21.73 -3.41 -8.45
C SER A 27 -22.34 -2.12 -7.91
N VAL A 28 -21.84 -1.64 -6.78
CA VAL A 28 -22.24 -0.38 -6.17
C VAL A 28 -21.03 0.56 -6.16
N ALA A 29 -21.12 1.66 -6.91
CA ALA A 29 -20.09 2.69 -6.92
C ALA A 29 -20.36 3.75 -5.86
N VAL A 30 -19.28 4.42 -5.44
CA VAL A 30 -19.33 5.63 -4.64
C VAL A 30 -18.62 6.77 -5.36
N TYR A 31 -19.05 8.01 -5.10
CA TYR A 31 -18.44 9.16 -5.76
C TYR A 31 -18.47 10.42 -4.91
N SER A 32 -17.46 11.29 -5.10
CA SER A 32 -17.49 12.67 -4.62
C SER A 32 -18.25 13.57 -5.60
N GLU A 33 -18.64 14.76 -5.19
CA GLU A 33 -19.32 15.73 -6.07
C GLU A 33 -18.59 15.94 -7.41
N ALA A 34 -17.26 15.97 -7.39
CA ALA A 34 -16.45 16.14 -8.59
C ALA A 34 -16.52 14.97 -9.56
N ASP A 35 -16.80 13.77 -9.06
CA ASP A 35 -16.79 12.54 -9.85
C ASP A 35 -18.20 12.08 -10.30
N ARG A 36 -19.24 12.88 -10.10
CA ARG A 36 -20.64 12.55 -10.41
C ARG A 36 -20.87 11.98 -11.81
N ARG A 37 -20.05 12.37 -12.79
CA ARG A 37 -20.10 11.91 -14.18
C ARG A 37 -18.93 11.03 -14.59
N ALA A 38 -18.16 10.57 -13.63
CA ALA A 38 -17.01 9.71 -13.92
C ALA A 38 -17.46 8.34 -14.48
N PRO A 39 -16.64 7.70 -15.34
CA PRO A 39 -17.02 6.44 -15.98
C PRO A 39 -17.47 5.35 -15.01
N HIS A 40 -16.81 5.21 -13.85
CA HIS A 40 -17.17 4.20 -12.86
C HIS A 40 -18.57 4.41 -12.28
N VAL A 41 -19.03 5.67 -12.14
CA VAL A 41 -20.39 6.00 -11.68
C VAL A 41 -21.43 5.60 -12.70
N LEU A 42 -21.16 5.85 -13.99
CA LEU A 42 -22.06 5.56 -15.08
C LEU A 42 -22.12 4.07 -15.44
N MET A 43 -21.11 3.28 -15.04
CA MET A 43 -21.00 1.86 -15.38
C MET A 43 -21.53 0.93 -14.30
N ALA A 44 -21.59 1.38 -13.06
CA ALA A 44 -22.08 0.58 -11.93
C ALA A 44 -23.61 0.40 -12.00
N ASP A 45 -24.11 -0.63 -11.35
CA ASP A 45 -25.55 -0.87 -11.25
C ASP A 45 -26.24 0.17 -10.36
N GLU A 46 -25.53 0.63 -9.31
CA GLU A 46 -25.94 1.71 -8.41
C GLU A 46 -24.76 2.62 -8.07
N ALA A 47 -25.04 3.88 -7.73
CA ALA A 47 -24.01 4.81 -7.33
C ALA A 47 -24.49 5.79 -6.24
N TYR A 48 -23.63 6.04 -5.23
CA TYR A 48 -23.97 6.86 -4.07
C TYR A 48 -22.97 7.99 -3.85
N LEU A 49 -23.49 9.17 -3.52
CA LEU A 49 -22.67 10.33 -3.17
C LEU A 49 -22.07 10.15 -1.77
N LEU A 50 -20.76 10.28 -1.66
CA LEU A 50 -20.06 10.27 -0.36
C LEU A 50 -19.99 11.65 0.29
N GLY A 51 -19.76 12.70 -0.50
CA GLY A 51 -19.55 14.06 -0.01
C GLY A 51 -18.85 14.95 -1.02
N ALA A 52 -18.23 16.01 -0.51
CA ALA A 52 -17.53 17.02 -1.30
C ALA A 52 -16.30 16.47 -2.04
N ALA A 53 -15.73 17.28 -2.94
CA ALA A 53 -14.60 16.88 -3.79
C ALA A 53 -13.33 16.42 -3.06
N PRO A 54 -12.91 17.03 -1.92
CA PRO A 54 -11.74 16.55 -1.19
C PRO A 54 -11.89 15.10 -0.73
N SER A 55 -10.86 14.28 -0.90
CA SER A 55 -10.89 12.86 -0.50
C SER A 55 -11.10 12.66 1.00
N SER A 56 -10.63 13.60 1.83
CA SER A 56 -10.87 13.63 3.28
C SER A 56 -12.34 13.80 3.66
N GLU A 57 -13.15 14.36 2.76
CA GLU A 57 -14.57 14.59 2.95
C GLU A 57 -15.44 13.58 2.18
N SER A 58 -14.82 12.64 1.48
CA SER A 58 -15.48 11.63 0.64
C SER A 58 -14.85 10.25 0.77
N TYR A 59 -13.91 9.90 -0.09
CA TYR A 59 -13.35 8.53 -0.22
C TYR A 59 -12.58 8.03 1.01
N LEU A 60 -12.10 8.91 1.89
CA LEU A 60 -11.43 8.54 3.15
C LEU A 60 -12.39 8.49 4.36
N ARG A 61 -13.68 8.73 4.16
CA ARG A 61 -14.71 8.67 5.18
C ARG A 61 -15.22 7.24 5.37
N THR A 62 -14.59 6.49 6.26
CA THR A 62 -15.00 5.13 6.61
C THR A 62 -16.47 5.04 7.04
N ASP A 63 -16.94 5.99 7.83
CA ASP A 63 -18.32 6.07 8.30
C ASP A 63 -19.32 6.18 7.16
N ARG A 64 -19.04 7.04 6.16
CA ARG A 64 -19.88 7.22 4.98
C ARG A 64 -19.90 5.98 4.09
N LEU A 65 -18.75 5.35 3.90
CA LEU A 65 -18.65 4.11 3.12
C LEU A 65 -19.47 2.98 3.75
N LEU A 66 -19.41 2.83 5.07
CA LEU A 66 -20.20 1.81 5.78
C LEU A 66 -21.69 2.13 5.81
N GLU A 67 -22.05 3.42 5.87
CA GLU A 67 -23.45 3.86 5.74
C GLU A 67 -24.02 3.49 4.36
N VAL A 68 -23.29 3.82 3.28
CA VAL A 68 -23.68 3.46 1.92
C VAL A 68 -23.75 1.94 1.75
N ALA A 69 -22.79 1.20 2.28
CA ALA A 69 -22.78 -0.27 2.22
C ALA A 69 -24.04 -0.87 2.86
N ARG A 70 -24.46 -0.33 4.01
CA ARG A 70 -25.68 -0.74 4.70
C ARG A 70 -26.93 -0.34 3.92
N GLN A 71 -26.98 0.89 3.39
CA GLN A 71 -28.11 1.40 2.61
C GLN A 71 -28.31 0.60 1.34
N ALA A 72 -27.23 0.26 0.64
CA ALA A 72 -27.26 -0.52 -0.59
C ALA A 72 -27.40 -2.03 -0.33
N GLY A 73 -27.27 -2.49 0.90
CA GLY A 73 -27.37 -3.91 1.26
C GLY A 73 -26.35 -4.77 0.51
N VAL A 74 -25.09 -4.36 0.52
CA VAL A 74 -24.00 -5.13 -0.15
C VAL A 74 -23.40 -6.17 0.77
N ASP A 75 -22.85 -7.23 0.19
CA ASP A 75 -22.18 -8.30 0.93
C ASP A 75 -20.70 -8.00 1.19
N ALA A 76 -20.06 -7.25 0.28
CA ALA A 76 -18.62 -7.06 0.30
C ALA A 76 -18.24 -5.63 -0.08
N ILE A 77 -17.03 -5.23 0.37
CA ILE A 77 -16.38 -3.98 -0.03
C ILE A 77 -15.03 -4.31 -0.67
N HIS A 78 -14.81 -3.81 -1.89
CA HIS A 78 -13.52 -3.84 -2.58
C HIS A 78 -12.86 -2.47 -2.49
N PRO A 79 -11.71 -2.32 -1.80
CA PRO A 79 -11.07 -1.02 -1.61
C PRO A 79 -10.28 -0.54 -2.83
N GLY A 80 -10.05 -1.38 -3.84
CA GLY A 80 -9.11 -1.10 -4.92
C GLY A 80 -7.68 -1.01 -4.42
N TYR A 81 -6.93 -0.01 -4.89
CA TYR A 81 -5.61 0.37 -4.37
C TYR A 81 -5.59 1.86 -3.95
N GLY A 82 -4.63 2.27 -3.13
CA GLY A 82 -4.60 3.61 -2.53
C GLY A 82 -5.77 3.85 -1.56
N PHE A 83 -6.05 5.09 -1.23
CA PHE A 83 -7.09 5.47 -0.27
C PHE A 83 -7.07 4.62 1.01
N LEU A 84 -8.08 3.78 1.21
CA LEU A 84 -8.26 2.96 2.40
C LEU A 84 -7.78 1.50 2.24
N SER A 85 -7.24 1.12 1.07
CA SER A 85 -6.85 -0.27 0.79
C SER A 85 -5.77 -0.82 1.73
N GLU A 86 -4.85 0.05 2.17
CA GLU A 86 -3.76 -0.30 3.09
C GLU A 86 -4.01 0.20 4.53
N ARG A 87 -5.27 0.44 4.87
CA ARG A 87 -5.67 0.93 6.20
C ARG A 87 -6.33 -0.18 7.00
N ALA A 88 -5.57 -0.83 7.88
CA ALA A 88 -6.07 -1.90 8.74
C ALA A 88 -7.31 -1.49 9.56
N PRO A 89 -7.43 -0.26 10.12
CA PRO A 89 -8.66 0.18 10.80
C PRO A 89 -9.91 0.12 9.89
N PHE A 90 -9.77 0.43 8.60
CA PHE A 90 -10.88 0.31 7.66
C PHE A 90 -11.28 -1.16 7.43
N ALA A 91 -10.31 -2.03 7.19
CA ALA A 91 -10.57 -3.46 7.03
C ALA A 91 -11.26 -4.07 8.28
N ARG A 92 -10.84 -3.66 9.49
CA ARG A 92 -11.52 -4.04 10.75
C ARG A 92 -12.95 -3.52 10.81
N ALA A 93 -13.17 -2.26 10.47
CA ALA A 93 -14.50 -1.64 10.51
C ALA A 93 -15.47 -2.33 9.53
N VAL A 94 -15.02 -2.69 8.33
CA VAL A 94 -15.80 -3.46 7.35
C VAL A 94 -16.20 -4.82 7.92
N ARG A 95 -15.24 -5.57 8.47
CA ARG A 95 -15.51 -6.90 9.08
C ARG A 95 -16.41 -6.80 10.30
N SER A 96 -16.23 -5.79 11.15
CA SER A 96 -17.09 -5.55 12.32
C SER A 96 -18.51 -5.18 11.93
N ALA A 97 -18.73 -4.62 10.75
CA ALA A 97 -20.06 -4.37 10.20
C ALA A 97 -20.72 -5.63 9.57
N GLY A 98 -20.08 -6.79 9.66
CA GLY A 98 -20.58 -8.06 9.09
C GLY A 98 -20.36 -8.19 7.59
N LEU A 99 -19.53 -7.32 6.99
CA LEU A 99 -19.26 -7.30 5.56
C LEU A 99 -17.92 -8.00 5.24
N ILE A 100 -17.83 -8.54 4.02
CA ILE A 100 -16.59 -9.11 3.50
C ILE A 100 -15.67 -7.96 3.04
N PHE A 101 -14.46 -7.87 3.62
CA PHE A 101 -13.41 -7.03 3.06
C PHE A 101 -12.65 -7.82 2.00
N ILE A 102 -12.71 -7.38 0.74
CA ILE A 102 -11.98 -8.03 -0.36
C ILE A 102 -10.53 -7.54 -0.33
N GLY A 103 -9.69 -8.27 0.38
CA GLY A 103 -8.31 -7.93 0.64
C GLY A 103 -7.74 -8.73 1.81
N PRO A 104 -6.48 -8.44 2.20
CA PRO A 104 -5.80 -9.13 3.29
C PRO A 104 -6.49 -8.93 4.65
N ALA A 105 -6.15 -9.77 5.61
CA ALA A 105 -6.56 -9.56 7.00
C ALA A 105 -5.99 -8.26 7.56
N PRO A 106 -6.69 -7.56 8.47
CA PRO A 106 -6.19 -6.32 9.06
C PRO A 106 -4.79 -6.46 9.66
N GLU A 107 -4.51 -7.59 10.32
CA GLU A 107 -3.22 -7.91 10.93
C GLU A 107 -2.11 -8.05 9.88
N THR A 108 -2.44 -8.58 8.70
CA THR A 108 -1.52 -8.66 7.57
C THR A 108 -1.23 -7.27 7.00
N ILE A 109 -2.25 -6.43 6.87
CA ILE A 109 -2.09 -5.04 6.40
C ILE A 109 -1.17 -4.27 7.36
N GLU A 110 -1.36 -4.40 8.68
CA GLU A 110 -0.49 -3.75 9.67
C GLU A 110 0.94 -4.25 9.59
N ALA A 111 1.13 -5.55 9.60
CA ALA A 111 2.46 -6.16 9.60
C ALA A 111 3.25 -5.85 8.33
N MET A 112 2.58 -5.82 7.17
CA MET A 112 3.23 -5.52 5.89
C MET A 112 3.34 -4.02 5.61
N GLY A 113 2.56 -3.20 6.31
CA GLY A 113 2.64 -1.74 6.28
C GLY A 113 3.85 -1.18 7.04
N ASP A 114 4.34 -1.90 8.04
CA ASP A 114 5.59 -1.60 8.75
C ASP A 114 6.77 -2.29 8.03
N LYS A 115 7.69 -1.49 7.47
CA LYS A 115 8.79 -2.01 6.67
C LYS A 115 9.78 -2.85 7.46
N THR A 116 10.02 -2.52 8.72
CA THR A 116 10.94 -3.27 9.59
C THR A 116 10.31 -4.61 10.00
N GLU A 117 9.04 -4.60 10.38
CA GLU A 117 8.29 -5.82 10.70
C GLU A 117 8.15 -6.73 9.46
N ALA A 118 7.84 -6.17 8.29
CA ALA A 118 7.78 -6.92 7.05
C ALA A 118 9.14 -7.59 6.72
N ARG A 119 10.25 -6.85 6.85
CA ARG A 119 11.60 -7.40 6.65
C ARG A 119 11.91 -8.53 7.62
N ARG A 120 11.59 -8.33 8.91
CA ARG A 120 11.80 -9.34 9.96
C ARG A 120 11.04 -10.63 9.65
N ARG A 121 9.78 -10.53 9.26
CA ARG A 121 8.94 -11.68 8.89
C ARG A 121 9.46 -12.40 7.65
N MET A 122 9.86 -11.65 6.63
CA MET A 122 10.40 -12.22 5.39
C MET A 122 11.73 -12.94 5.65
N ALA A 123 12.63 -12.34 6.42
CA ALA A 123 13.88 -12.98 6.81
C ALA A 123 13.65 -14.28 7.62
N ALA A 124 12.72 -14.25 8.58
CA ALA A 124 12.35 -15.43 9.37
C ALA A 124 11.72 -16.55 8.53
N ALA A 125 11.04 -16.18 7.43
CA ALA A 125 10.48 -17.13 6.46
C ALA A 125 11.50 -17.61 5.40
N GLY A 126 12.76 -17.19 5.46
CA GLY A 126 13.81 -17.55 4.50
C GLY A 126 13.69 -16.84 3.15
N VAL A 127 12.87 -15.80 3.05
CA VAL A 127 12.79 -14.96 1.84
C VAL A 127 14.02 -14.05 1.80
N PRO A 128 14.77 -14.01 0.68
CA PRO A 128 15.90 -13.11 0.53
C PRO A 128 15.49 -11.65 0.72
N ILE A 129 16.23 -10.92 1.55
CA ILE A 129 16.04 -9.49 1.76
C ILE A 129 17.28 -8.72 1.34
N VAL A 130 17.13 -7.47 0.94
CA VAL A 130 18.27 -6.57 0.72
C VAL A 130 19.04 -6.43 2.02
N PRO A 131 20.39 -6.57 2.06
CA PRO A 131 21.16 -6.38 3.28
C PRO A 131 20.81 -5.06 3.98
N GLY A 132 20.57 -5.11 5.27
CA GLY A 132 20.13 -3.94 6.04
C GLY A 132 19.59 -4.33 7.41
N THR A 133 19.13 -3.32 8.18
CA THR A 133 18.57 -3.56 9.50
C THR A 133 17.13 -4.06 9.43
N THR A 134 16.75 -4.86 10.43
CA THR A 134 15.37 -5.28 10.69
C THR A 134 14.74 -4.48 11.81
N GLU A 135 15.53 -3.68 12.50
CA GLU A 135 15.11 -2.76 13.56
C GLU A 135 15.51 -1.33 13.20
N PRO A 136 14.79 -0.32 13.69
CA PRO A 136 15.20 1.06 13.54
C PRO A 136 16.58 1.31 14.14
N LEU A 137 17.33 2.22 13.53
CA LEU A 137 18.60 2.71 14.03
C LEU A 137 18.39 3.54 15.29
N VAL A 138 19.26 3.38 16.27
CA VAL A 138 19.15 4.05 17.58
C VAL A 138 19.57 5.52 17.48
N ASP A 139 20.70 5.76 16.83
CA ASP A 139 21.31 7.09 16.69
C ASP A 139 22.28 7.16 15.48
N ALA A 140 22.93 8.29 15.31
CA ALA A 140 23.87 8.51 14.23
C ALA A 140 25.12 7.61 14.30
N ALA A 141 25.56 7.23 15.51
CA ALA A 141 26.71 6.34 15.69
C ALA A 141 26.36 4.90 15.28
N ASP A 142 25.16 4.45 15.63
CA ASP A 142 24.62 3.16 15.18
C ASP A 142 24.44 3.13 13.67
N ALA A 143 23.92 4.20 13.07
CA ALA A 143 23.79 4.35 11.63
C ALA A 143 25.13 4.22 10.92
N LEU A 144 26.17 4.88 11.44
CA LEU A 144 27.53 4.81 10.92
C LEU A 144 28.09 3.40 10.96
N ARG A 145 28.00 2.74 12.12
CA ARG A 145 28.49 1.38 12.34
C ARG A 145 27.83 0.40 11.38
N VAL A 146 26.51 0.41 11.31
CA VAL A 146 25.75 -0.52 10.46
C VAL A 146 25.97 -0.25 8.97
N ALA A 147 26.05 1.03 8.56
CA ALA A 147 26.34 1.38 7.18
C ALA A 147 27.73 0.92 6.74
N SER A 148 28.74 1.02 7.62
CA SER A 148 30.08 0.51 7.38
C SER A 148 30.12 -1.02 7.24
N ASP A 149 29.36 -1.74 8.07
CA ASP A 149 29.23 -3.21 8.00
C ASP A 149 28.58 -3.67 6.69
N ILE A 150 27.55 -2.95 6.22
CA ILE A 150 26.86 -3.22 4.93
C ILE A 150 27.74 -2.83 3.73
N GLY A 151 28.58 -1.82 3.90
CA GLY A 151 29.39 -1.19 2.86
C GLY A 151 28.59 -0.18 2.04
N TYR A 152 29.23 0.99 1.79
CA TYR A 152 28.64 2.07 0.98
C TYR A 152 28.53 1.72 -0.51
N PRO A 153 27.63 2.33 -1.28
CA PRO A 153 26.57 3.23 -0.83
C PRO A 153 25.45 2.49 -0.09
N VAL A 154 24.80 3.19 0.84
CA VAL A 154 23.62 2.71 1.56
C VAL A 154 22.43 3.65 1.40
N LEU A 155 21.26 3.18 1.75
CA LEU A 155 20.01 3.94 1.68
C LEU A 155 19.36 3.99 3.07
N LEU A 156 19.29 5.18 3.64
CA LEU A 156 18.50 5.45 4.85
C LEU A 156 17.04 5.64 4.47
N LYS A 157 16.13 5.04 5.22
CA LYS A 157 14.68 5.11 4.97
C LYS A 157 13.91 5.31 6.26
N ALA A 158 12.86 6.15 6.22
CA ALA A 158 11.88 6.19 7.28
C ALA A 158 11.15 4.83 7.42
N SER A 159 10.97 4.36 8.65
CA SER A 159 10.22 3.14 8.94
C SER A 159 8.75 3.29 8.57
N ALA A 160 8.16 4.44 8.88
CA ALA A 160 6.80 4.80 8.52
C ALA A 160 6.72 5.49 7.16
N GLY A 161 5.57 5.35 6.47
CA GLY A 161 5.27 6.08 5.23
C GLY A 161 5.84 5.46 3.95
N GLY A 162 5.71 6.22 2.85
CA GLY A 162 6.06 5.79 1.50
C GLY A 162 6.30 6.98 0.56
N GLY A 163 6.43 6.71 -0.76
CA GLY A 163 6.57 7.77 -1.76
C GLY A 163 7.91 8.50 -1.77
N GLY A 164 8.96 7.91 -1.16
CA GLY A 164 10.32 8.47 -1.21
C GLY A 164 10.63 9.55 -0.16
N LYS A 165 9.68 9.94 0.68
CA LYS A 165 9.93 10.85 1.80
C LYS A 165 10.74 10.15 2.89
N GLY A 166 11.71 10.87 3.48
CA GLY A 166 12.61 10.29 4.49
C GLY A 166 13.60 9.27 3.90
N MET A 167 13.88 9.33 2.59
CA MET A 167 14.88 8.48 1.92
C MET A 167 16.11 9.30 1.56
N ARG A 168 17.32 8.77 1.89
CA ARG A 168 18.60 9.39 1.56
C ARG A 168 19.62 8.34 1.17
N VAL A 169 20.21 8.51 -0.01
CA VAL A 169 21.40 7.76 -0.39
C VAL A 169 22.61 8.37 0.32
N VAL A 170 23.44 7.52 0.86
CA VAL A 170 24.68 7.88 1.57
C VAL A 170 25.83 7.18 0.87
N GLU A 171 26.69 7.96 0.27
CA GLU A 171 27.80 7.47 -0.54
C GLU A 171 29.06 7.16 0.29
N SER A 172 29.21 7.83 1.44
CA SER A 172 30.41 7.71 2.28
C SER A 172 30.10 7.81 3.77
N GLU A 173 31.11 7.43 4.56
CA GLU A 173 31.08 7.47 6.01
C GLU A 173 30.88 8.89 6.56
N GLU A 174 31.55 9.88 5.95
CA GLU A 174 31.50 11.28 6.39
C GLU A 174 30.12 11.91 6.29
N GLU A 175 29.26 11.39 5.41
CA GLU A 175 27.92 11.89 5.20
C GLU A 175 26.88 11.23 6.12
N CYS A 176 27.20 10.04 6.62
CA CYS A 176 26.23 9.13 7.24
C CYS A 176 25.48 9.75 8.43
N GLY A 177 26.20 10.35 9.37
CA GLY A 177 25.59 10.94 10.57
C GLY A 177 24.63 12.09 10.24
N ARG A 178 25.06 13.01 9.37
CA ARG A 178 24.24 14.14 8.95
C ARG A 178 23.02 13.68 8.15
N ALA A 179 23.19 12.67 7.32
CA ALA A 179 22.10 12.08 6.53
C ALA A 179 21.06 11.41 7.43
N PHE A 180 21.50 10.67 8.45
CA PHE A 180 20.62 10.05 9.44
C PHE A 180 19.76 11.08 10.19
N GLU A 181 20.38 12.12 10.76
CA GLU A 181 19.66 13.17 11.48
C GLU A 181 18.65 13.88 10.58
N ALA A 182 19.01 14.15 9.32
CA ALA A 182 18.12 14.80 8.37
C ALA A 182 16.94 13.89 7.98
N ALA A 183 17.18 12.58 7.78
CA ALA A 183 16.14 11.61 7.48
C ALA A 183 15.16 11.45 8.65
N SER A 184 15.68 11.37 9.89
CA SER A 184 14.87 11.26 11.10
C SER A 184 13.97 12.48 11.33
N ARG A 185 14.51 13.71 11.17
CA ARG A 185 13.71 14.95 11.27
C ARG A 185 12.62 15.01 10.20
N GLU A 186 12.93 14.64 8.96
CA GLU A 186 11.96 14.62 7.88
C GLU A 186 10.86 13.59 8.11
N ALA A 187 11.22 12.40 8.59
CA ALA A 187 10.28 11.34 8.94
C ALA A 187 9.33 11.76 10.07
N LEU A 188 9.89 12.36 11.13
CA LEU A 188 9.10 12.88 12.25
C LEU A 188 8.10 13.94 11.77
N ALA A 189 8.54 14.88 10.95
CA ALA A 189 7.69 15.96 10.45
C ALA A 189 6.60 15.46 9.50
N ALA A 190 6.89 14.45 8.67
CA ALA A 190 5.96 13.95 7.66
C ALA A 190 4.99 12.87 8.16
N PHE A 191 5.42 12.06 9.14
CA PHE A 191 4.69 10.85 9.56
C PHE A 191 4.41 10.80 11.07
N GLY A 192 4.98 11.72 11.87
CA GLY A 192 4.88 11.71 13.33
C GLY A 192 5.79 10.67 14.00
N ASP A 193 6.63 9.97 13.23
CA ASP A 193 7.57 8.96 13.68
C ASP A 193 8.92 9.21 13.01
N GLY A 194 9.97 9.42 13.82
CA GLY A 194 11.34 9.68 13.37
C GLY A 194 12.20 8.42 13.17
N ALA A 195 11.61 7.24 13.29
CA ALA A 195 12.33 5.98 13.14
C ALA A 195 12.88 5.80 11.72
N VAL A 196 14.17 5.49 11.61
CA VAL A 196 14.91 5.30 10.35
C VAL A 196 15.62 3.96 10.40
N TYR A 197 15.64 3.26 9.29
CA TYR A 197 16.45 2.06 9.08
C TYR A 197 17.39 2.24 7.89
N VAL A 198 18.37 1.35 7.75
CA VAL A 198 19.36 1.39 6.67
C VAL A 198 19.32 0.09 5.87
N GLU A 199 19.53 0.20 4.56
CA GLU A 199 19.71 -0.94 3.68
C GLU A 199 20.79 -0.65 2.62
N LYS A 200 21.33 -1.70 1.99
CA LYS A 200 22.23 -1.56 0.85
C LYS A 200 21.53 -0.79 -0.26
N TYR A 201 22.20 0.22 -0.81
CA TYR A 201 21.69 0.92 -2.00
C TYR A 201 21.94 0.08 -3.25
N LEU A 202 20.89 -0.14 -4.01
CA LEU A 202 20.95 -0.80 -5.31
C LEU A 202 20.81 0.26 -6.41
N GLY A 203 21.89 0.54 -7.12
CA GLY A 203 21.97 1.66 -8.06
C GLY A 203 21.06 1.54 -9.30
N ARG A 204 20.79 0.32 -9.77
CA ARG A 204 19.93 0.05 -10.94
C ARG A 204 19.06 -1.17 -10.69
N PRO A 205 18.17 -1.15 -9.71
CA PRO A 205 17.33 -2.30 -9.44
C PRO A 205 16.26 -2.44 -10.52
N ARG A 206 15.88 -3.70 -10.80
CA ARG A 206 14.59 -3.99 -11.43
C ARG A 206 13.55 -4.14 -10.35
N HIS A 207 12.36 -3.65 -10.60
CA HIS A 207 11.22 -3.81 -9.71
C HIS A 207 10.32 -4.91 -10.27
N ILE A 208 10.49 -6.11 -9.73
CA ILE A 208 9.71 -7.29 -10.08
C ILE A 208 8.93 -7.70 -8.85
N GLU A 209 7.64 -7.92 -9.01
CA GLU A 209 6.78 -8.32 -7.92
C GLU A 209 6.01 -9.60 -8.27
N ILE A 210 5.71 -10.39 -7.25
CA ILE A 210 4.89 -11.60 -7.39
C ILE A 210 3.49 -11.29 -6.90
N GLN A 211 2.48 -11.51 -7.75
CA GLN A 211 1.08 -11.37 -7.35
C GLN A 211 0.65 -12.59 -6.54
N LEU A 212 0.18 -12.35 -5.33
CA LEU A 212 -0.38 -13.38 -4.46
C LEU A 212 -1.89 -13.23 -4.33
N LEU A 213 -2.58 -14.34 -4.20
CA LEU A 213 -4.02 -14.42 -3.91
C LEU A 213 -4.25 -15.48 -2.84
N GLY A 214 -4.86 -15.09 -1.73
CA GLY A 214 -5.26 -16.01 -0.66
C GLY A 214 -6.77 -16.14 -0.57
N ASP A 215 -7.26 -17.36 -0.29
CA ASP A 215 -8.68 -17.61 -0.01
C ASP A 215 -8.96 -17.73 1.50
N ALA A 216 -10.25 -17.84 1.86
CA ALA A 216 -10.67 -18.00 3.23
C ALA A 216 -10.42 -19.43 3.78
N HIS A 217 -9.94 -20.37 2.96
CA HIS A 217 -9.68 -21.76 3.31
C HIS A 217 -8.21 -22.07 3.56
N GLY A 218 -7.36 -21.02 3.56
CA GLY A 218 -5.92 -21.15 3.81
C GLY A 218 -5.09 -21.49 2.58
N ARG A 219 -5.65 -21.47 1.38
CA ARG A 219 -4.87 -21.62 0.15
C ARG A 219 -4.27 -20.28 -0.24
N VAL A 220 -3.00 -20.30 -0.63
CA VAL A 220 -2.31 -19.15 -1.21
C VAL A 220 -1.75 -19.57 -2.55
N LEU A 221 -2.06 -18.79 -3.58
CA LEU A 221 -1.59 -18.97 -4.94
C LEU A 221 -0.71 -17.80 -5.33
N HIS A 222 0.30 -18.05 -6.16
CA HIS A 222 0.99 -17.00 -6.90
C HIS A 222 0.48 -17.00 -8.35
N LEU A 223 0.32 -15.80 -8.91
CA LEU A 223 -0.16 -15.59 -10.29
C LEU A 223 0.96 -15.18 -11.24
N GLY A 224 2.21 -15.48 -10.86
CA GLY A 224 3.40 -15.09 -11.60
C GLY A 224 3.91 -13.71 -11.22
N GLU A 225 4.94 -13.30 -11.96
CA GLU A 225 5.64 -12.03 -11.77
C GLU A 225 5.03 -10.90 -12.61
N ARG A 226 5.23 -9.69 -12.13
CA ARG A 226 4.96 -8.44 -12.85
C ARG A 226 6.22 -7.57 -12.87
N GLU A 227 6.59 -7.06 -14.03
CA GLU A 227 7.66 -6.11 -14.23
C GLU A 227 7.13 -4.70 -14.03
N CYS A 228 7.64 -3.98 -13.04
CA CYS A 228 7.17 -2.65 -12.63
C CYS A 228 8.32 -1.63 -12.59
N SER A 229 9.41 -1.86 -13.32
CA SER A 229 10.61 -0.99 -13.26
C SER A 229 10.38 0.39 -13.88
N ILE A 230 9.41 0.54 -14.80
CA ILE A 230 9.10 1.82 -15.43
C ILE A 230 8.27 2.66 -14.46
N GLN A 231 8.95 3.56 -13.76
CA GLN A 231 8.37 4.38 -12.69
C GLN A 231 8.70 5.85 -12.88
N ARG A 232 7.81 6.72 -12.42
CA ARG A 232 8.05 8.15 -12.28
C ARG A 232 7.96 8.52 -10.81
N ARG A 233 9.10 8.92 -10.21
CA ARG A 233 9.16 9.27 -8.78
C ARG A 233 8.51 8.20 -7.88
N HIS A 234 8.87 6.92 -8.09
CA HIS A 234 8.33 5.75 -7.41
C HIS A 234 6.85 5.43 -7.69
N GLN A 235 6.24 6.09 -8.67
CA GLN A 235 4.92 5.73 -9.18
C GLN A 235 5.09 4.77 -10.37
N LYS A 236 4.51 3.58 -10.28
CA LYS A 236 4.46 2.63 -11.39
C LYS A 236 3.65 3.22 -12.54
N LEU A 237 4.22 3.27 -13.74
CA LEU A 237 3.56 3.80 -14.95
C LEU A 237 3.18 2.70 -15.92
N VAL A 238 4.03 1.68 -16.03
CA VAL A 238 3.82 0.50 -16.88
C VAL A 238 4.07 -0.72 -16.03
N GLU A 239 3.14 -1.65 -16.09
CA GLU A 239 3.23 -2.97 -15.48
C GLU A 239 2.99 -4.01 -16.55
N GLU A 240 3.91 -4.96 -16.66
CA GLU A 240 3.86 -6.03 -17.66
C GLU A 240 3.94 -7.39 -16.99
N ALA A 241 3.25 -8.36 -17.55
CA ALA A 241 3.30 -9.75 -17.15
C ALA A 241 3.34 -10.66 -18.40
N PRO A 242 4.23 -11.64 -18.47
CA PRO A 242 5.30 -11.92 -17.50
C PRO A 242 6.43 -10.88 -17.57
N SER A 243 7.36 -10.93 -16.61
CA SER A 243 8.61 -10.17 -16.68
C SER A 243 9.53 -10.72 -17.79
N ALA A 244 10.37 -9.85 -18.34
CA ALA A 244 11.37 -10.23 -19.34
C ALA A 244 12.65 -10.89 -18.75
N VAL A 245 12.66 -11.16 -17.43
CA VAL A 245 13.77 -11.81 -16.69
C VAL A 245 13.28 -12.99 -15.91
#